data_4ab4b60e077dc40c0b08abe47bf927df
#
_entry.id   4ab4b60e077dc40c0b08abe47bf927df
#
_cell.length_a   1.000
_cell.length_b   1.000
_cell.length_c   1.000
_cell.angle_alpha   90.00
_cell.angle_beta   90.00
_cell.angle_gamma   90.00
#
_symmetry.space_group_name_H-M   'P 1'
#
loop_
_entity.id
_entity.type
_entity.pdbx_description
1 polymer ?
#
loop_
_entity_poly.entity_id
_entity_poly.type
_entity_poly.pdbx_seq_one_letter_code
_entity_poly.pdbx_strand_id
1 'polypeptide(L)'
;MTHNTLPDVPWQLTGNHWLAIPCIHPADGSVHALGVVHRGARAAVEFAGGADFVNGRAPALLKPIVEIDGRVYDLSAGTMAWERALEWLPTFTCTLGDVVVRGTVFAPYGRDADLAGAVYAIALESRGQARSVSLRMEGTLGHRQLRVRSARPVGDDSLVSRGSEGLVLLEGSAQPGLAALAVTADDTADISIDGRRFSLARTLQLAAGGQAHMAFYVAAGPERDGAEATAAVLRRRGWRSLLAGTRDALQQLEQSTGSEGVDRLINRNLLFAYFFAVARAIDDAHYYLVRTRAPWHGAGVTVRDWDALMWTLPAVQLADAGLARELLLRICELHGYAPGRGVHYLDGTLFEPGFALEGVAAYPIAIDRYARDTGDGAIVDEPAIGDALYLASDDLQDRRDRRVPLYSTEVTPANEPVAYPYTLHANAAAAQALEILRRTLDEETSRSVEDPAAVRAAIKRHFAPERDQKGILRAAIDLVGESARDDVPGASAVWLPIYETLDRTDSLYRRTVKAIPRDRSALVREIGRLLGPESEDVLQWLRRAPLHGGLAAEIVDENGVAVTNAGDAALSGLLAWTAWFAVHALGVAG
;
A
#
# COMPACT_ATOMS: atom_id res chain seq x y z
N MET A 1 -14.37 -4.05 -17.92
CA MET A 1 -13.66 -4.48 -16.71
C MET A 1 -12.38 -5.18 -17.16
N THR A 2 -11.24 -4.56 -17.03
CA THR A 2 -9.94 -5.22 -17.21
C THR A 2 -9.74 -6.13 -16.00
N HIS A 3 -9.88 -7.43 -16.17
CA HIS A 3 -9.53 -8.41 -15.14
C HIS A 3 -8.04 -8.20 -14.82
N ASN A 4 -7.75 -7.66 -13.65
CA ASN A 4 -6.40 -7.58 -13.13
C ASN A 4 -5.92 -9.00 -12.81
N THR A 5 -5.19 -9.57 -13.72
CA THR A 5 -4.51 -10.83 -13.51
C THR A 5 -3.32 -10.63 -12.56
N LEU A 6 -2.95 -11.68 -11.84
CA LEU A 6 -1.68 -11.68 -11.13
C LEU A 6 -0.53 -11.47 -12.13
N PRO A 7 0.56 -10.81 -11.75
CA PRO A 7 1.75 -10.79 -12.59
C PRO A 7 2.30 -12.20 -12.79
N ASP A 8 2.79 -12.51 -14.00
CA ASP A 8 3.36 -13.84 -14.33
C ASP A 8 4.60 -14.15 -13.45
N VAL A 9 5.23 -13.14 -12.90
CA VAL A 9 6.44 -13.25 -12.06
C VAL A 9 6.09 -12.99 -10.60
N PRO A 10 6.51 -13.86 -9.66
CA PRO A 10 6.33 -13.63 -8.23
C PRO A 10 7.39 -12.63 -7.71
N TRP A 11 7.21 -11.37 -8.04
CA TRP A 11 8.14 -10.28 -7.76
C TRP A 11 8.53 -10.18 -6.28
N GLN A 12 9.82 -9.98 -6.01
CA GLN A 12 10.26 -9.37 -4.76
C GLN A 12 10.07 -7.86 -4.87
N LEU A 13 9.76 -7.21 -3.75
CA LEU A 13 9.53 -5.78 -3.71
C LEU A 13 10.05 -5.13 -2.42
N THR A 14 10.38 -3.86 -2.52
CA THR A 14 10.76 -2.98 -1.42
C THR A 14 10.53 -1.52 -1.83
N GLY A 15 10.85 -0.58 -0.98
CA GLY A 15 10.75 0.85 -1.25
C GLY A 15 10.72 1.68 0.01
N ASN A 16 10.60 2.98 -0.15
CA ASN A 16 10.28 3.95 0.89
C ASN A 16 9.15 4.88 0.40
N HIS A 17 8.84 5.93 1.13
CA HIS A 17 7.76 6.84 0.73
C HIS A 17 8.03 7.56 -0.61
N TRP A 18 9.29 7.78 -0.98
CA TRP A 18 9.66 8.39 -2.26
C TRP A 18 9.63 7.42 -3.42
N LEU A 19 10.31 6.29 -3.27
CA LEU A 19 10.62 5.37 -4.36
C LEU A 19 10.02 4.00 -4.11
N ALA A 20 9.17 3.54 -5.02
CA ALA A 20 8.72 2.15 -5.07
C ALA A 20 9.66 1.32 -5.97
N ILE A 21 10.05 0.15 -5.49
CA ILE A 21 10.82 -0.87 -6.23
C ILE A 21 9.95 -2.12 -6.30
N PRO A 22 8.93 -2.14 -7.17
CA PRO A 22 7.91 -3.18 -7.13
C PRO A 22 8.34 -4.49 -7.82
N CYS A 23 9.31 -4.44 -8.74
CA CYS A 23 9.62 -5.53 -9.65
C CYS A 23 11.10 -5.94 -9.56
N ILE A 24 11.47 -6.68 -8.50
CA ILE A 24 12.79 -7.33 -8.39
C ILE A 24 12.59 -8.79 -8.78
N HIS A 25 13.26 -9.24 -9.85
CA HIS A 25 13.05 -10.55 -10.43
C HIS A 25 13.66 -11.67 -9.55
N PRO A 26 12.87 -12.69 -9.15
CA PRO A 26 13.35 -13.71 -8.21
C PRO A 26 14.44 -14.63 -8.78
N ALA A 27 14.56 -14.77 -10.10
CA ALA A 27 15.53 -15.68 -10.71
C ALA A 27 16.92 -15.07 -10.86
N ASP A 28 17.07 -13.73 -11.00
CA ASP A 28 18.35 -13.09 -11.29
C ASP A 28 18.61 -11.79 -10.52
N GLY A 29 17.68 -11.39 -9.64
CA GLY A 29 17.80 -10.17 -8.85
C GLY A 29 17.69 -8.86 -9.66
N SER A 30 17.36 -8.92 -10.95
CA SER A 30 17.20 -7.72 -11.76
C SER A 30 16.01 -6.87 -11.31
N VAL A 31 16.14 -5.55 -11.38
CA VAL A 31 15.07 -4.58 -11.13
C VAL A 31 14.46 -4.17 -12.47
N HIS A 32 13.18 -4.43 -12.66
CA HIS A 32 12.51 -4.16 -13.94
C HIS A 32 11.84 -2.79 -13.98
N ALA A 33 11.45 -2.24 -12.83
CA ALA A 33 10.84 -0.91 -12.75
C ALA A 33 11.14 -0.21 -11.42
N LEU A 34 11.16 1.11 -11.48
CA LEU A 34 11.17 2.03 -10.35
C LEU A 34 10.04 3.05 -10.54
N GLY A 35 9.37 3.45 -9.45
CA GLY A 35 8.26 4.39 -9.51
C GLY A 35 8.36 5.48 -8.45
N VAL A 36 8.06 6.73 -8.85
CA VAL A 36 7.89 7.87 -7.95
C VAL A 36 6.50 8.48 -8.16
N VAL A 37 5.95 9.13 -7.15
CA VAL A 37 4.68 9.86 -7.29
C VAL A 37 4.98 11.32 -7.60
N HIS A 38 4.22 11.89 -8.54
CA HIS A 38 4.32 13.27 -8.96
C HIS A 38 2.94 13.94 -8.86
N ARG A 39 2.79 14.91 -7.96
CA ARG A 39 1.51 15.58 -7.71
C ARG A 39 0.99 16.33 -8.93
N GLY A 40 1.83 17.15 -9.57
CA GLY A 40 1.44 17.93 -10.75
C GLY A 40 1.01 17.07 -11.94
N ALA A 41 1.56 15.85 -12.08
CA ALA A 41 1.11 14.87 -13.06
C ALA A 41 -0.10 14.05 -12.60
N ARG A 42 -0.48 14.12 -11.31
CA ARG A 42 -1.55 13.32 -10.67
C ARG A 42 -1.37 11.82 -10.84
N ALA A 43 -0.12 11.36 -10.90
CA ALA A 43 0.21 10.00 -11.30
C ALA A 43 1.50 9.51 -10.63
N ALA A 44 1.71 8.19 -10.65
CA ALA A 44 3.05 7.64 -10.52
C ALA A 44 3.79 7.78 -11.86
N VAL A 45 5.05 8.19 -11.81
CA VAL A 45 6.00 8.17 -12.93
C VAL A 45 6.81 6.89 -12.80
N GLU A 46 6.69 5.98 -13.74
CA GLU A 46 7.35 4.69 -13.74
C GLU A 46 8.44 4.65 -14.82
N PHE A 47 9.64 4.24 -14.42
CA PHE A 47 10.81 4.00 -15.27
C PHE A 47 11.00 2.50 -15.39
N ALA A 48 11.11 1.98 -16.60
CA ALA A 48 11.23 0.56 -16.87
C ALA A 48 12.15 0.25 -18.06
N GLY A 49 12.65 -0.96 -18.12
CA GLY A 49 13.43 -1.43 -19.26
C GLY A 49 12.61 -1.63 -20.54
N GLY A 50 11.29 -1.76 -20.44
CA GLY A 50 10.35 -1.86 -21.55
C GLY A 50 8.91 -1.88 -21.07
N ALA A 51 7.95 -1.77 -21.98
CA ALA A 51 6.52 -1.60 -21.65
C ALA A 51 5.89 -2.81 -20.93
N ASP A 52 6.32 -4.04 -21.22
CA ASP A 52 5.78 -5.27 -20.59
C ASP A 52 6.62 -5.72 -19.38
N PHE A 53 7.05 -4.77 -18.56
CA PHE A 53 7.91 -5.06 -17.41
C PHE A 53 7.17 -5.81 -16.29
N VAL A 54 5.86 -5.60 -16.13
CA VAL A 54 5.05 -6.24 -15.09
C VAL A 54 5.05 -7.77 -15.24
N ASN A 55 5.09 -8.27 -16.46
CA ASN A 55 5.12 -9.69 -16.76
C ASN A 55 6.54 -10.26 -16.95
N GLY A 56 7.59 -9.47 -16.65
CA GLY A 56 8.97 -9.91 -16.76
C GLY A 56 9.48 -10.12 -18.19
N ARG A 57 8.74 -9.68 -19.20
CA ARG A 57 9.08 -9.87 -20.63
C ARG A 57 9.91 -8.74 -21.21
N ALA A 58 10.02 -7.65 -20.49
CA ALA A 58 10.85 -6.50 -20.88
C ALA A 58 12.31 -6.69 -20.43
N PRO A 59 13.29 -6.04 -21.08
CA PRO A 59 14.63 -5.89 -20.51
C PRO A 59 14.56 -5.30 -19.10
N ALA A 60 15.57 -5.61 -18.27
CA ALA A 60 15.65 -5.02 -16.93
C ALA A 60 16.07 -3.55 -17.01
N LEU A 61 15.53 -2.73 -16.08
CA LEU A 61 16.03 -1.37 -15.84
C LEU A 61 17.44 -1.41 -15.21
N LEU A 62 17.67 -2.37 -14.29
CA LEU A 62 18.96 -2.62 -13.66
C LEU A 62 19.17 -4.14 -13.52
N LYS A 63 20.31 -4.65 -13.96
CA LYS A 63 20.64 -6.07 -13.92
C LYS A 63 22.07 -6.28 -13.46
N PRO A 64 22.30 -6.97 -12.34
CA PRO A 64 23.64 -7.33 -11.92
C PRO A 64 24.21 -8.47 -12.77
N ILE A 65 25.44 -8.29 -13.25
CA ILE A 65 26.21 -9.28 -14.00
C ILE A 65 27.54 -9.49 -13.26
N VAL A 66 27.93 -10.75 -13.14
CA VAL A 66 29.19 -11.14 -12.51
C VAL A 66 30.08 -11.83 -13.55
N GLU A 67 31.28 -11.34 -13.75
CA GLU A 67 32.29 -11.98 -14.58
C GLU A 67 33.43 -12.52 -13.69
N ILE A 68 33.70 -13.81 -13.76
CA ILE A 68 34.71 -14.50 -12.97
C ILE A 68 35.79 -15.04 -13.91
N ASP A 69 37.01 -14.55 -13.77
CA ASP A 69 38.15 -14.94 -14.59
C ASP A 69 37.89 -14.88 -16.11
N GLY A 70 37.17 -13.83 -16.57
CA GLY A 70 36.81 -13.59 -17.95
C GLY A 70 35.55 -14.32 -18.45
N ARG A 71 34.90 -15.12 -17.59
CA ARG A 71 33.61 -15.77 -17.93
C ARG A 71 32.44 -15.02 -17.32
N VAL A 72 31.51 -14.58 -18.16
CA VAL A 72 30.33 -13.85 -17.76
C VAL A 72 29.25 -14.80 -17.22
N TYR A 73 28.66 -14.46 -16.08
CA TYR A 73 27.54 -15.15 -15.46
C TYR A 73 26.40 -14.16 -15.23
N ASP A 74 25.24 -14.54 -15.73
CA ASP A 74 23.95 -14.06 -15.22
C ASP A 74 23.67 -14.77 -13.88
N LEU A 75 23.11 -14.09 -12.89
CA LEU A 75 22.81 -14.72 -11.60
C LEU A 75 21.80 -15.87 -11.71
N SER A 76 20.97 -15.89 -12.78
CA SER A 76 20.08 -17.01 -13.08
C SER A 76 20.83 -18.32 -13.43
N ALA A 77 22.14 -18.27 -13.71
CA ALA A 77 22.97 -19.45 -13.88
C ALA A 77 23.19 -20.24 -12.57
N GLY A 78 22.92 -19.61 -11.41
CA GLY A 78 22.95 -20.22 -10.09
C GLY A 78 21.55 -20.39 -9.50
N THR A 79 21.47 -21.03 -8.34
CA THR A 79 20.21 -21.10 -7.57
C THR A 79 20.14 -19.89 -6.64
N MET A 80 19.10 -19.06 -6.83
CA MET A 80 18.82 -17.90 -5.98
C MET A 80 18.03 -18.34 -4.75
N ALA A 81 18.58 -18.12 -3.56
CA ALA A 81 17.88 -18.28 -2.29
C ALA A 81 17.53 -16.89 -1.74
N TRP A 82 16.26 -16.63 -1.55
CA TRP A 82 15.76 -15.35 -1.07
C TRP A 82 15.36 -15.42 0.40
N GLU A 83 15.70 -14.35 1.12
CA GLU A 83 15.26 -14.05 2.47
C GLU A 83 14.71 -12.63 2.50
N ARG A 84 13.90 -12.34 3.50
CA ARG A 84 13.34 -10.99 3.69
C ARG A 84 13.57 -10.54 5.12
N ALA A 85 14.64 -9.78 5.34
CA ALA A 85 14.94 -9.26 6.66
C ALA A 85 13.90 -8.20 7.07
N LEU A 86 13.42 -8.30 8.32
CA LEU A 86 12.41 -7.39 8.89
C LEU A 86 11.15 -7.30 8.00
N GLU A 87 10.77 -8.41 7.37
CA GLU A 87 9.64 -8.55 6.43
C GLU A 87 9.64 -7.54 5.25
N TRP A 88 10.70 -6.72 5.11
CA TRP A 88 10.75 -5.65 4.11
C TRP A 88 11.99 -5.62 3.22
N LEU A 89 13.13 -6.03 3.70
CA LEU A 89 14.41 -5.94 2.98
C LEU A 89 14.70 -7.25 2.23
N PRO A 90 14.46 -7.34 0.91
CA PRO A 90 14.81 -8.52 0.13
C PRO A 90 16.31 -8.69 0.05
N THR A 91 16.79 -9.87 0.43
CA THR A 91 18.17 -10.30 0.32
C THR A 91 18.23 -11.63 -0.42
N PHE A 92 19.26 -11.84 -1.19
CA PHE A 92 19.47 -13.12 -1.86
C PHE A 92 20.90 -13.63 -1.68
N THR A 93 21.05 -14.95 -1.81
CA THR A 93 22.32 -15.63 -1.93
C THR A 93 22.29 -16.48 -3.19
N CYS A 94 23.33 -16.37 -4.01
CA CYS A 94 23.51 -17.15 -5.22
C CYS A 94 24.95 -17.71 -5.26
N THR A 95 25.14 -18.95 -5.69
CA THR A 95 26.46 -19.56 -5.82
C THR A 95 26.80 -19.76 -7.29
N LEU A 96 27.89 -19.15 -7.74
CA LEU A 96 28.43 -19.25 -9.10
C LEU A 96 29.82 -19.93 -9.05
N GLY A 97 29.87 -21.23 -9.28
CA GLY A 97 31.07 -22.00 -9.07
C GLY A 97 31.54 -21.97 -7.60
N ASP A 98 32.72 -21.42 -7.34
CA ASP A 98 33.27 -21.23 -6.00
C ASP A 98 33.08 -19.80 -5.46
N VAL A 99 32.36 -18.95 -6.16
CA VAL A 99 32.03 -17.59 -5.71
C VAL A 99 30.59 -17.54 -5.21
N VAL A 100 30.41 -17.09 -3.98
CA VAL A 100 29.07 -16.79 -3.40
C VAL A 100 28.78 -15.31 -3.58
N VAL A 101 27.66 -15.02 -4.18
CA VAL A 101 27.11 -13.67 -4.38
C VAL A 101 25.96 -13.46 -3.40
N ARG A 102 26.02 -12.41 -2.58
CA ARG A 102 24.92 -11.98 -1.73
C ARG A 102 24.49 -10.59 -2.16
N GLY A 103 23.20 -10.40 -2.41
CA GLY A 103 22.63 -9.11 -2.78
C GLY A 103 21.57 -8.64 -1.80
N THR A 104 21.50 -7.33 -1.58
CA THR A 104 20.45 -6.67 -0.82
C THR A 104 19.99 -5.45 -1.59
N VAL A 105 18.68 -5.35 -1.80
CA VAL A 105 18.05 -4.17 -2.44
C VAL A 105 17.19 -3.46 -1.40
N PHE A 106 17.38 -2.17 -1.22
CA PHE A 106 16.61 -1.40 -0.26
C PHE A 106 16.55 0.08 -0.63
N ALA A 107 15.50 0.76 -0.18
CA ALA A 107 15.41 2.22 -0.16
C ALA A 107 15.71 2.71 1.26
N PRO A 108 16.60 3.70 1.47
CA PRO A 108 16.94 4.23 2.79
C PRO A 108 15.71 4.76 3.52
N TYR A 109 15.67 4.52 4.84
CA TYR A 109 14.59 4.95 5.72
C TYR A 109 15.13 5.38 7.11
N GLY A 110 14.27 5.93 7.96
CA GLY A 110 14.64 6.46 9.27
C GLY A 110 15.34 7.82 9.17
N ARG A 111 16.53 7.95 9.73
CA ARG A 111 17.31 9.21 9.66
C ARG A 111 17.65 9.68 8.24
N ASP A 112 17.58 8.79 7.25
CA ASP A 112 17.85 9.05 5.85
C ASP A 112 16.55 9.00 5.00
N ALA A 113 15.36 9.14 5.65
CA ALA A 113 14.04 9.11 5.01
C ALA A 113 13.81 10.22 3.99
N ASP A 114 14.61 11.30 4.04
CA ASP A 114 14.55 12.41 3.07
C ASP A 114 15.28 12.11 1.75
N LEU A 115 15.97 10.99 1.65
CA LEU A 115 16.69 10.61 0.44
C LEU A 115 15.77 9.82 -0.52
N ALA A 116 15.40 10.45 -1.61
CA ALA A 116 14.63 9.83 -2.68
C ALA A 116 15.51 8.87 -3.50
N GLY A 117 15.83 7.70 -2.93
CA GLY A 117 16.75 6.77 -3.61
C GLY A 117 16.67 5.35 -3.13
N ALA A 118 17.48 4.51 -3.75
CA ALA A 118 17.65 3.09 -3.46
C ALA A 118 19.11 2.66 -3.55
N VAL A 119 19.42 1.56 -2.92
CA VAL A 119 20.74 0.94 -2.90
C VAL A 119 20.61 -0.52 -3.33
N TYR A 120 21.47 -0.94 -4.24
CA TYR A 120 21.69 -2.33 -4.60
C TYR A 120 23.11 -2.71 -4.13
N ALA A 121 23.22 -3.32 -2.97
CA ALA A 121 24.51 -3.74 -2.38
C ALA A 121 24.78 -5.20 -2.73
N ILE A 122 26.00 -5.49 -3.22
CA ILE A 122 26.45 -6.83 -3.57
C ILE A 122 27.74 -7.14 -2.80
N ALA A 123 27.74 -8.30 -2.15
CA ALA A 123 28.91 -8.90 -1.52
C ALA A 123 29.31 -10.16 -2.29
N LEU A 124 30.62 -10.30 -2.54
CA LEU A 124 31.21 -11.44 -3.20
C LEU A 124 32.15 -12.14 -2.22
N GLU A 125 32.12 -13.46 -2.18
CA GLU A 125 32.98 -14.28 -1.32
C GLU A 125 33.56 -15.44 -2.15
N SER A 126 34.90 -15.56 -2.23
CA SER A 126 35.53 -16.71 -2.85
C SER A 126 35.70 -17.85 -1.83
N ARG A 127 35.16 -19.03 -2.11
CA ARG A 127 35.33 -20.24 -1.28
C ARG A 127 36.54 -21.05 -1.61
N GLY A 128 37.24 -20.71 -2.66
CA GLY A 128 38.38 -21.45 -3.20
C GLY A 128 39.61 -20.60 -3.39
N GLN A 129 40.08 -20.52 -4.63
CA GLN A 129 41.26 -19.79 -5.04
C GLN A 129 41.00 -18.28 -5.12
N ALA A 130 42.10 -17.51 -5.22
CA ALA A 130 42.02 -16.09 -5.57
C ALA A 130 41.40 -15.93 -6.96
N ARG A 131 40.49 -14.93 -7.12
CA ARG A 131 39.75 -14.68 -8.35
C ARG A 131 39.79 -13.21 -8.74
N SER A 132 39.84 -12.96 -10.04
CA SER A 132 39.51 -11.65 -10.59
C SER A 132 38.03 -11.65 -10.94
N VAL A 133 37.26 -10.78 -10.28
CA VAL A 133 35.80 -10.70 -10.49
C VAL A 133 35.46 -9.29 -10.97
N SER A 134 34.84 -9.17 -12.15
CA SER A 134 34.23 -7.93 -12.58
C SER A 134 32.74 -7.94 -12.21
N LEU A 135 32.35 -6.98 -11.41
CA LEU A 135 30.95 -6.76 -11.07
C LEU A 135 30.41 -5.59 -11.91
N ARG A 136 29.31 -5.83 -12.60
CA ARG A 136 28.71 -4.88 -13.52
C ARG A 136 27.21 -4.74 -13.26
N MET A 137 26.72 -3.50 -13.20
CA MET A 137 25.30 -3.20 -13.29
C MET A 137 24.99 -2.77 -14.71
N GLU A 138 24.29 -3.60 -15.45
CA GLU A 138 23.74 -3.27 -16.77
C GLU A 138 22.34 -2.73 -16.62
N GLY A 139 21.90 -1.88 -17.53
CA GLY A 139 20.54 -1.39 -17.51
C GLY A 139 20.03 -0.90 -18.86
N THR A 140 18.73 -0.80 -18.97
CA THR A 140 18.04 -0.27 -20.14
C THR A 140 16.89 0.63 -19.71
N LEU A 141 16.89 1.89 -20.16
CA LEU A 141 15.70 2.72 -20.06
C LEU A 141 14.93 2.65 -21.38
N GLY A 142 14.07 1.65 -21.50
CA GLY A 142 13.28 1.41 -22.72
C GLY A 142 11.89 2.01 -22.69
N HIS A 143 11.40 2.39 -21.49
CA HIS A 143 10.03 2.85 -21.32
C HIS A 143 9.87 3.76 -20.11
N ARG A 144 9.06 4.82 -20.27
CA ARG A 144 8.52 5.64 -19.18
C ARG A 144 7.00 5.76 -19.32
N GLN A 145 6.30 5.79 -18.23
CA GLN A 145 4.84 5.90 -18.24
C GLN A 145 4.32 6.65 -17.02
N LEU A 146 3.14 7.23 -17.17
CA LEU A 146 2.31 7.77 -16.11
C LEU A 146 1.24 6.73 -15.77
N ARG A 147 1.07 6.43 -14.48
CA ARG A 147 0.02 5.52 -14.00
C ARG A 147 -0.85 6.22 -12.97
N VAL A 148 -2.14 6.28 -13.28
CA VAL A 148 -3.19 6.58 -12.31
C VAL A 148 -3.84 5.25 -11.93
N ARG A 149 -4.76 4.73 -12.72
CA ARG A 149 -5.23 3.33 -12.73
C ARG A 149 -4.58 2.55 -13.86
N SER A 150 -4.80 2.99 -15.08
CA SER A 150 -4.13 2.46 -16.28
C SER A 150 -2.87 3.26 -16.58
N ALA A 151 -1.88 2.57 -17.13
CA ALA A 151 -0.65 3.20 -17.59
C ALA A 151 -0.86 3.92 -18.92
N ARG A 152 -0.25 5.10 -19.05
CA ARG A 152 -0.14 5.84 -20.29
C ARG A 152 1.34 6.12 -20.58
N PRO A 153 1.88 5.65 -21.71
CA PRO A 153 3.26 5.97 -22.10
C PRO A 153 3.48 7.49 -22.16
N VAL A 154 4.63 7.94 -21.76
CA VAL A 154 5.06 9.36 -21.88
C VAL A 154 5.59 9.64 -23.29
N GLY A 155 5.46 8.71 -24.22
CA GLY A 155 6.02 8.79 -25.56
C GLY A 155 7.41 8.15 -25.65
N ASP A 156 8.07 8.33 -26.78
CA ASP A 156 9.36 7.70 -27.10
C ASP A 156 10.53 8.61 -26.72
N ASP A 157 10.45 9.21 -25.52
CA ASP A 157 11.33 10.27 -25.06
C ASP A 157 12.41 9.80 -24.06
N SER A 158 12.52 8.49 -23.80
CA SER A 158 13.52 7.94 -22.87
C SER A 158 14.94 8.26 -23.30
N LEU A 159 15.71 8.88 -22.45
CA LEU A 159 17.09 9.31 -22.67
C LEU A 159 17.99 8.74 -21.58
N VAL A 160 19.11 8.16 -22.03
CA VAL A 160 20.23 7.78 -21.16
C VAL A 160 21.42 8.65 -21.51
N SER A 161 21.96 9.35 -20.54
CA SER A 161 23.08 10.26 -20.73
C SER A 161 24.11 10.15 -19.61
N ARG A 162 25.31 10.70 -19.83
CA ARG A 162 26.33 10.79 -18.80
C ARG A 162 26.09 12.04 -17.96
N GLY A 163 25.99 11.85 -16.64
CA GLY A 163 25.94 12.94 -15.67
C GLY A 163 27.32 13.35 -15.18
N SER A 164 27.36 14.20 -14.18
CA SER A 164 28.58 14.61 -13.51
C SER A 164 29.21 13.46 -12.71
N GLU A 165 30.52 13.52 -12.44
CA GLU A 165 31.22 12.67 -11.47
C GLU A 165 30.98 11.14 -11.54
N GLY A 166 30.82 10.59 -12.75
CA GLY A 166 30.64 9.14 -12.90
C GLY A 166 29.21 8.66 -12.65
N LEU A 167 28.25 9.48 -12.99
CA LEU A 167 26.81 9.18 -12.94
C LEU A 167 26.27 8.82 -14.33
N VAL A 168 25.24 7.97 -14.36
CA VAL A 168 24.37 7.76 -15.50
C VAL A 168 23.02 8.36 -15.17
N LEU A 169 22.48 9.16 -16.08
CA LEU A 169 21.17 9.79 -15.97
C LEU A 169 20.15 9.09 -16.83
N LEU A 170 18.98 8.87 -16.25
CA LEU A 170 17.80 8.27 -16.88
C LEU A 170 16.67 9.29 -16.79
N GLU A 171 16.31 9.87 -17.91
CA GLU A 171 15.32 10.95 -17.95
C GLU A 171 14.47 10.92 -19.24
N GLY A 172 13.59 11.87 -19.42
CA GLY A 172 12.88 12.10 -20.67
C GLY A 172 13.30 13.39 -21.32
N SER A 173 13.30 13.39 -22.64
CA SER A 173 13.60 14.59 -23.43
C SER A 173 12.35 15.41 -23.77
N ALA A 174 11.19 14.76 -23.94
CA ALA A 174 9.96 15.40 -24.40
C ALA A 174 9.15 16.08 -23.27
N GLN A 175 9.29 15.61 -22.04
CA GLN A 175 8.63 16.21 -20.87
C GLN A 175 9.66 16.34 -19.73
N PRO A 176 10.53 17.35 -19.78
CA PRO A 176 11.41 17.66 -18.67
C PRO A 176 10.58 18.06 -17.44
N GLY A 177 11.03 17.71 -16.25
CA GLY A 177 10.37 18.07 -14.99
C GLY A 177 9.33 17.06 -14.49
N LEU A 178 9.13 15.89 -15.15
CA LEU A 178 8.31 14.82 -14.54
C LEU A 178 9.07 14.07 -13.44
N ALA A 179 10.25 13.60 -13.73
CA ALA A 179 11.24 13.02 -12.81
C ALA A 179 12.48 12.60 -13.60
N ALA A 180 13.62 12.53 -12.92
CA ALA A 180 14.86 11.95 -13.42
C ALA A 180 15.40 10.93 -12.40
N LEU A 181 16.15 9.92 -12.90
CA LEU A 181 16.92 9.02 -12.06
C LEU A 181 18.42 9.22 -12.36
N ALA A 182 19.24 9.13 -11.31
CA ALA A 182 20.69 9.06 -11.41
C ALA A 182 21.18 7.71 -10.87
N VAL A 183 22.05 7.03 -11.62
CA VAL A 183 22.65 5.74 -11.21
C VAL A 183 24.15 5.92 -11.07
N THR A 184 24.72 5.48 -9.94
CA THR A 184 26.17 5.53 -9.68
C THR A 184 26.61 4.32 -8.86
N ALA A 185 27.93 4.18 -8.66
CA ALA A 185 28.52 3.16 -7.80
C ALA A 185 29.25 3.81 -6.60
N ASP A 186 29.57 3.02 -5.57
CA ASP A 186 30.28 3.47 -4.36
C ASP A 186 31.74 3.91 -4.64
N ASP A 187 32.36 3.32 -5.66
CA ASP A 187 33.70 3.67 -6.14
C ASP A 187 33.66 4.04 -7.62
N THR A 188 34.80 4.47 -8.15
CA THR A 188 34.96 4.74 -9.58
C THR A 188 34.65 3.49 -10.39
N ALA A 189 33.68 3.58 -11.26
CA ALA A 189 33.28 2.52 -12.18
C ALA A 189 33.48 2.97 -13.63
N ASP A 190 33.81 2.02 -14.50
CA ASP A 190 33.82 2.24 -15.94
C ASP A 190 32.39 2.33 -16.45
N ILE A 191 32.06 3.45 -17.11
CA ILE A 191 30.73 3.71 -17.63
C ILE A 191 30.71 3.56 -19.14
N SER A 192 29.80 2.74 -19.63
CA SER A 192 29.46 2.62 -21.05
C SER A 192 27.99 3.00 -21.27
N ILE A 193 27.72 3.75 -22.34
CA ILE A 193 26.37 4.11 -22.77
C ILE A 193 26.25 3.84 -24.28
N ASP A 194 25.21 3.10 -24.64
CA ASP A 194 24.87 2.77 -26.03
C ASP A 194 23.34 2.93 -26.22
N GLY A 195 22.95 4.09 -26.75
CA GLY A 195 21.54 4.45 -26.92
C GLY A 195 20.81 4.50 -25.58
N ARG A 196 19.86 3.56 -25.39
CA ARG A 196 19.07 3.42 -24.15
C ARG A 196 19.67 2.45 -23.14
N ARG A 197 20.82 1.85 -23.47
CA ARG A 197 21.55 0.90 -22.59
C ARG A 197 22.69 1.62 -21.91
N PHE A 198 22.99 1.16 -20.70
CA PHE A 198 24.14 1.63 -19.95
C PHE A 198 24.75 0.50 -19.13
N SER A 199 25.99 0.67 -18.73
CA SER A 199 26.62 -0.18 -17.74
C SER A 199 27.57 0.60 -16.85
N LEU A 200 27.66 0.18 -15.58
CA LEU A 200 28.68 0.60 -14.62
C LEU A 200 29.43 -0.66 -14.18
N ALA A 201 30.71 -0.74 -14.43
CA ALA A 201 31.53 -1.94 -14.18
C ALA A 201 32.76 -1.64 -13.34
N ARG A 202 33.16 -2.60 -12.50
CA ARG A 202 34.40 -2.54 -11.75
C ARG A 202 34.97 -3.94 -11.55
N THR A 203 36.30 -4.07 -11.74
CA THR A 203 37.03 -5.30 -11.45
C THR A 203 37.53 -5.29 -10.00
N LEU A 204 37.24 -6.36 -9.28
CA LEU A 204 37.57 -6.60 -7.89
C LEU A 204 38.54 -7.80 -7.81
N GLN A 205 39.51 -7.73 -6.92
CA GLN A 205 40.41 -8.86 -6.66
C GLN A 205 39.97 -9.54 -5.37
N LEU A 206 39.52 -10.78 -5.47
CA LEU A 206 39.18 -11.63 -4.34
C LEU A 206 40.38 -12.50 -3.99
N ALA A 207 40.91 -12.36 -2.79
CA ALA A 207 41.86 -13.33 -2.26
C ALA A 207 41.19 -14.70 -2.05
N ALA A 208 41.97 -15.76 -1.90
CA ALA A 208 41.42 -17.07 -1.51
C ALA A 208 40.73 -16.97 -0.16
N GLY A 209 39.44 -17.35 -0.09
CA GLY A 209 38.58 -17.14 1.08
C GLY A 209 38.23 -15.67 1.39
N GLY A 210 38.61 -14.76 0.51
CA GLY A 210 38.39 -13.32 0.70
C GLY A 210 37.01 -12.85 0.29
N GLN A 211 36.68 -11.65 0.74
CA GLN A 211 35.42 -10.97 0.43
C GLN A 211 35.67 -9.61 -0.21
N ALA A 212 34.76 -9.21 -1.11
CA ALA A 212 34.69 -7.86 -1.66
C ALA A 212 33.24 -7.39 -1.71
N HIS A 213 33.05 -6.10 -1.76
CA HIS A 213 31.74 -5.48 -1.80
C HIS A 213 31.70 -4.38 -2.86
N MET A 214 30.56 -4.19 -3.46
CA MET A 214 30.25 -3.06 -4.31
C MET A 214 28.78 -2.69 -4.16
N ALA A 215 28.47 -1.41 -4.08
CA ALA A 215 27.10 -0.94 -4.07
C ALA A 215 26.83 -0.01 -5.26
N PHE A 216 25.62 -0.12 -5.78
CA PHE A 216 25.07 0.76 -6.77
C PHE A 216 23.94 1.57 -6.12
N TYR A 217 23.92 2.86 -6.41
CA TYR A 217 22.94 3.79 -5.88
C TYR A 217 22.07 4.29 -7.02
N VAL A 218 20.78 4.31 -6.78
CA VAL A 218 19.79 4.93 -7.67
C VAL A 218 19.14 6.06 -6.90
N ALA A 219 19.14 7.24 -7.45
CA ALA A 219 18.51 8.40 -6.84
C ALA A 219 17.44 8.95 -7.77
N ALA A 220 16.35 9.45 -7.22
CA ALA A 220 15.31 10.15 -7.95
C ALA A 220 15.33 11.65 -7.60
N GLY A 221 14.90 12.46 -8.55
CA GLY A 221 14.69 13.90 -8.38
C GLY A 221 13.58 14.38 -9.31
N PRO A 222 12.96 15.54 -9.03
CA PRO A 222 11.99 16.13 -9.94
C PRO A 222 12.63 16.47 -11.30
N GLU A 223 13.93 16.69 -11.29
CA GLU A 223 14.77 16.97 -12.45
C GLU A 223 16.18 16.42 -12.24
N ARG A 224 17.02 16.55 -13.26
CA ARG A 224 18.41 16.08 -13.33
C ARG A 224 19.24 16.44 -12.10
N ASP A 225 19.32 17.74 -11.79
CA ASP A 225 20.19 18.26 -10.72
C ASP A 225 19.80 17.70 -9.33
N GLY A 226 18.49 17.53 -9.10
CA GLY A 226 17.98 16.92 -7.88
C GLY A 226 18.35 15.43 -7.76
N ALA A 227 18.26 14.68 -8.85
CA ALA A 227 18.69 13.28 -8.90
C ALA A 227 20.21 13.13 -8.69
N GLU A 228 21.04 13.96 -9.36
CA GLU A 228 22.49 13.98 -9.19
C GLU A 228 22.89 14.31 -7.75
N ALA A 229 22.31 15.36 -7.17
CA ALA A 229 22.57 15.76 -5.79
C ALA A 229 22.23 14.63 -4.79
N THR A 230 21.07 14.00 -4.94
CA THR A 230 20.66 12.89 -4.10
C THR A 230 21.58 11.68 -4.24
N ALA A 231 22.02 11.34 -5.47
CA ALA A 231 22.99 10.27 -5.73
C ALA A 231 24.33 10.53 -5.04
N ALA A 232 24.82 11.77 -5.10
CA ALA A 232 26.06 12.17 -4.41
C ALA A 232 25.95 12.03 -2.88
N VAL A 233 24.79 12.36 -2.30
CA VAL A 233 24.54 12.18 -0.86
C VAL A 233 24.50 10.70 -0.48
N LEU A 234 23.77 9.86 -1.23
CA LEU A 234 23.70 8.41 -1.00
C LEU A 234 25.09 7.78 -1.03
N ARG A 235 25.89 8.08 -2.06
CA ARG A 235 27.27 7.59 -2.20
C ARG A 235 28.15 8.02 -1.02
N ARG A 236 28.06 9.28 -0.59
CA ARG A 236 28.84 9.81 0.55
C ARG A 236 28.42 9.17 1.87
N ARG A 237 27.13 8.89 2.10
CA ARG A 237 26.63 8.18 3.28
C ARG A 237 27.12 6.74 3.33
N GLY A 238 27.22 6.10 2.18
CA GLY A 238 27.66 4.72 2.01
C GLY A 238 26.61 3.70 2.43
N TRP A 239 26.53 2.62 1.68
CA TRP A 239 25.46 1.63 1.81
C TRP A 239 25.36 0.97 3.19
N ARG A 240 26.51 0.75 3.90
CA ARG A 240 26.50 0.13 5.23
C ARG A 240 25.79 1.01 6.26
N SER A 241 26.09 2.31 6.24
CA SER A 241 25.44 3.27 7.14
C SER A 241 23.95 3.42 6.83
N LEU A 242 23.61 3.49 5.54
CA LEU A 242 22.21 3.56 5.07
C LEU A 242 21.43 2.30 5.45
N LEU A 243 22.00 1.11 5.28
CA LEU A 243 21.36 -0.15 5.63
C LEU A 243 21.18 -0.30 7.14
N ALA A 244 22.18 0.06 7.93
CA ALA A 244 22.07 0.02 9.40
C ALA A 244 20.97 0.96 9.90
N GLY A 245 20.94 2.22 9.47
CA GLY A 245 19.90 3.17 9.85
C GLY A 245 18.50 2.74 9.39
N THR A 246 18.40 2.12 8.21
CA THR A 246 17.12 1.58 7.71
C THR A 246 16.65 0.40 8.56
N ARG A 247 17.55 -0.52 8.93
CA ARG A 247 17.20 -1.66 9.81
C ARG A 247 16.71 -1.18 11.17
N ASP A 248 17.46 -0.26 11.80
CA ASP A 248 17.09 0.30 13.10
C ASP A 248 15.70 0.95 13.05
N ALA A 249 15.40 1.68 12.00
CA ALA A 249 14.10 2.34 11.82
C ALA A 249 12.98 1.33 11.55
N LEU A 250 13.20 0.30 10.71
CA LEU A 250 12.20 -0.73 10.45
C LEU A 250 11.87 -1.55 11.71
N GLN A 251 12.86 -1.82 12.56
CA GLN A 251 12.62 -2.49 13.86
C GLN A 251 11.69 -1.69 14.78
N GLN A 252 11.72 -0.36 14.69
CA GLN A 252 10.82 0.50 15.47
C GLN A 252 9.37 0.46 14.97
N LEU A 253 9.14 0.07 13.71
CA LEU A 253 7.81 -0.09 13.13
C LEU A 253 7.19 -1.47 13.43
N GLU A 254 8.01 -2.47 13.81
CA GLU A 254 7.53 -3.83 14.01
C GLU A 254 6.52 -3.94 15.15
N GLN A 255 5.46 -4.69 14.88
CA GLN A 255 4.43 -5.05 15.85
C GLN A 255 4.67 -6.49 16.33
N SER A 256 4.44 -6.73 17.62
CA SER A 256 4.57 -8.07 18.20
C SER A 256 3.32 -8.47 18.97
N THR A 257 2.83 -9.66 18.67
CA THR A 257 1.72 -10.32 19.37
C THR A 257 2.20 -11.47 20.26
N GLY A 258 3.50 -11.80 20.18
CA GLY A 258 4.08 -12.98 20.82
C GLY A 258 3.92 -14.27 19.99
N SER A 259 3.30 -14.21 18.81
CA SER A 259 3.15 -15.34 17.87
C SER A 259 3.88 -15.03 16.56
N GLU A 260 5.03 -15.67 16.33
CA GLU A 260 5.89 -15.40 15.15
C GLU A 260 5.13 -15.40 13.81
N GLY A 261 4.20 -16.35 13.63
CA GLY A 261 3.43 -16.45 12.39
C GLY A 261 2.41 -15.32 12.22
N VAL A 262 1.85 -14.80 13.31
CA VAL A 262 0.93 -13.65 13.31
C VAL A 262 1.75 -12.37 13.14
N ASP A 263 2.87 -12.24 13.83
CA ASP A 263 3.78 -11.10 13.73
C ASP A 263 4.28 -10.93 12.29
N ARG A 264 4.65 -12.02 11.62
CA ARG A 264 5.02 -12.02 10.19
C ARG A 264 3.87 -11.54 9.31
N LEU A 265 2.64 -12.06 9.51
CA LEU A 265 1.46 -11.64 8.76
C LEU A 265 1.20 -10.14 8.92
N ILE A 266 1.21 -9.65 10.17
CA ILE A 266 0.98 -8.25 10.49
C ILE A 266 2.08 -7.37 9.87
N ASN A 267 3.35 -7.63 10.20
CA ASN A 267 4.46 -6.76 9.80
C ASN A 267 4.67 -6.71 8.29
N ARG A 268 4.49 -7.84 7.58
CA ARG A 268 4.58 -7.87 6.12
C ARG A 268 3.54 -6.97 5.47
N ASN A 269 2.28 -7.02 5.92
CA ASN A 269 1.19 -6.24 5.39
C ASN A 269 1.21 -4.78 5.87
N LEU A 270 1.63 -4.55 7.13
CA LEU A 270 1.83 -3.23 7.69
C LEU A 270 2.86 -2.42 6.88
N LEU A 271 4.04 -2.99 6.65
CA LEU A 271 5.11 -2.31 5.91
C LEU A 271 4.75 -2.11 4.44
N PHE A 272 3.98 -3.04 3.85
CA PHE A 272 3.49 -2.83 2.50
C PHE A 272 2.49 -1.68 2.42
N ALA A 273 1.53 -1.59 3.34
CA ALA A 273 0.64 -0.44 3.44
C ALA A 273 1.42 0.86 3.69
N TYR A 274 2.32 0.83 4.67
CA TYR A 274 3.11 1.98 5.08
C TYR A 274 3.96 2.58 3.95
N PHE A 275 4.55 1.73 3.10
CA PHE A 275 5.42 2.20 2.01
C PHE A 275 4.76 2.20 0.62
N PHE A 276 3.63 1.53 0.41
CA PHE A 276 3.00 1.48 -0.92
C PHE A 276 1.62 2.14 -0.99
N ALA A 277 0.93 2.36 0.15
CA ALA A 277 -0.28 3.19 0.20
C ALA A 277 0.00 4.62 0.69
N VAL A 278 1.21 4.89 1.19
CA VAL A 278 1.70 6.23 1.47
C VAL A 278 2.81 6.58 0.49
N ALA A 279 2.70 7.73 -0.14
CA ALA A 279 3.70 8.25 -1.07
C ALA A 279 4.11 9.67 -0.70
N ARG A 280 5.39 9.99 -0.85
CA ARG A 280 5.90 11.35 -0.82
C ARG A 280 6.12 11.80 -2.26
N ALA A 281 5.47 12.86 -2.69
CA ALA A 281 5.55 13.29 -4.08
C ALA A 281 6.90 13.95 -4.37
N ILE A 282 7.47 13.64 -5.55
CA ILE A 282 8.83 14.07 -5.91
C ILE A 282 8.92 15.57 -6.21
N ASP A 283 7.79 16.19 -6.57
CA ASP A 283 7.71 17.60 -7.02
C ASP A 283 7.33 18.58 -5.90
N ASP A 284 6.70 18.13 -4.80
CA ASP A 284 6.32 19.02 -3.70
C ASP A 284 6.74 18.53 -2.30
N ALA A 285 7.28 17.34 -2.22
CA ALA A 285 7.77 16.70 -1.00
C ALA A 285 6.71 16.45 0.11
N HIS A 286 5.41 16.58 -0.21
CA HIS A 286 4.34 16.26 0.73
C HIS A 286 3.93 14.79 0.65
N TYR A 287 3.35 14.29 1.76
CA TYR A 287 2.80 12.95 1.83
C TYR A 287 1.36 12.91 1.30
N TYR A 288 1.03 11.81 0.65
CA TYR A 288 -0.28 11.51 0.08
C TYR A 288 -0.67 10.07 0.37
N LEU A 289 -1.95 9.86 0.72
CA LEU A 289 -2.55 8.54 0.69
C LEU A 289 -2.94 8.19 -0.74
N VAL A 290 -2.66 6.95 -1.13
CA VAL A 290 -3.06 6.39 -2.42
C VAL A 290 -3.50 4.94 -2.20
N ARG A 291 -4.25 4.35 -3.14
CA ARG A 291 -4.65 2.94 -2.99
C ARG A 291 -3.43 2.02 -2.98
N THR A 292 -2.54 2.16 -3.96
CA THR A 292 -1.31 1.39 -4.05
C THR A 292 -0.35 1.94 -5.10
N ARG A 293 0.95 1.72 -4.90
CA ARG A 293 2.01 1.97 -5.90
C ARG A 293 2.46 0.70 -6.62
N ALA A 294 1.76 -0.45 -6.43
CA ALA A 294 2.04 -1.67 -7.16
C ALA A 294 1.55 -1.55 -8.62
N PRO A 295 2.41 -1.70 -9.64
CA PRO A 295 2.06 -1.38 -11.03
C PRO A 295 1.08 -2.35 -11.68
N TRP A 296 0.83 -3.51 -11.06
CA TRP A 296 -0.12 -4.51 -11.54
C TRP A 296 -1.52 -4.37 -10.94
N HIS A 297 -1.71 -3.54 -9.90
CA HIS A 297 -3.01 -3.37 -9.28
C HIS A 297 -3.81 -2.27 -9.97
N GLY A 298 -5.07 -2.55 -10.35
CA GLY A 298 -5.89 -1.68 -11.18
C GLY A 298 -6.43 -0.42 -10.50
N ALA A 299 -6.37 -0.31 -9.18
CA ALA A 299 -6.75 0.93 -8.51
C ALA A 299 -5.64 2.00 -8.58
N GLY A 300 -4.36 1.59 -8.64
CA GLY A 300 -3.21 2.49 -8.79
C GLY A 300 -3.13 3.57 -7.72
N VAL A 301 -2.73 4.77 -8.15
CA VAL A 301 -2.52 5.94 -7.26
C VAL A 301 -3.78 6.81 -7.13
N THR A 302 -4.96 6.19 -7.12
CA THR A 302 -6.22 6.87 -6.81
C THR A 302 -6.53 6.84 -5.32
N VAL A 303 -7.44 7.73 -4.88
CA VAL A 303 -7.87 7.86 -3.48
C VAL A 303 -9.38 7.64 -3.39
N ARG A 304 -9.80 6.84 -2.42
CA ARG A 304 -11.19 6.74 -1.95
C ARG A 304 -11.17 6.95 -0.45
N ASP A 305 -12.06 7.80 0.04
CA ASP A 305 -12.11 8.20 1.46
C ASP A 305 -12.17 6.99 2.39
N TRP A 306 -13.04 6.02 2.08
CA TRP A 306 -13.21 4.81 2.89
C TRP A 306 -11.90 4.01 3.01
N ASP A 307 -11.26 3.72 1.90
CA ASP A 307 -10.03 2.92 1.89
C ASP A 307 -8.87 3.65 2.57
N ALA A 308 -8.76 4.95 2.31
CA ALA A 308 -7.71 5.78 2.88
C ALA A 308 -7.84 5.91 4.41
N LEU A 309 -9.04 6.24 4.89
CA LEU A 309 -9.30 6.55 6.30
C LEU A 309 -9.56 5.31 7.16
N MET A 310 -10.17 4.25 6.59
CA MET A 310 -10.58 3.07 7.35
C MET A 310 -9.65 1.86 7.18
N TRP A 311 -8.86 1.82 6.09
CA TRP A 311 -7.97 0.69 5.82
C TRP A 311 -6.50 1.06 5.97
N THR A 312 -6.06 2.16 5.33
CA THR A 312 -4.65 2.55 5.33
C THR A 312 -4.26 3.30 6.60
N LEU A 313 -5.01 4.34 6.97
CA LEU A 313 -4.65 5.23 8.08
C LEU A 313 -4.48 4.49 9.43
N PRO A 314 -5.34 3.53 9.83
CA PRO A 314 -5.14 2.78 11.07
C PRO A 314 -3.84 1.98 11.10
N ALA A 315 -3.42 1.41 9.97
CA ALA A 315 -2.16 0.69 9.86
C ALA A 315 -0.96 1.66 9.95
N VAL A 316 -1.04 2.81 9.29
CA VAL A 316 0.00 3.85 9.42
C VAL A 316 0.11 4.33 10.86
N GLN A 317 -1.01 4.53 11.54
CA GLN A 317 -1.04 4.96 12.95
C GLN A 317 -0.38 3.95 13.90
N LEU A 318 -0.52 2.64 13.64
CA LEU A 318 0.20 1.60 14.39
C LEU A 318 1.72 1.71 14.24
N ALA A 319 2.19 2.09 13.05
CA ALA A 319 3.60 2.23 12.74
C ALA A 319 4.17 3.58 13.20
N ASP A 320 3.45 4.68 12.89
CA ASP A 320 3.91 6.06 13.08
C ASP A 320 2.69 6.98 13.28
N ALA A 321 2.39 7.31 14.52
CA ALA A 321 1.29 8.20 14.87
C ALA A 321 1.51 9.65 14.36
N GLY A 322 2.77 10.09 14.24
CA GLY A 322 3.10 11.42 13.72
C GLY A 322 2.80 11.53 12.23
N LEU A 323 3.20 10.54 11.44
CA LEU A 323 2.86 10.47 10.01
C LEU A 323 1.35 10.31 9.82
N ALA A 324 0.67 9.52 10.66
CA ALA A 324 -0.79 9.38 10.59
C ALA A 324 -1.50 10.73 10.81
N ARG A 325 -0.99 11.58 11.73
CA ARG A 325 -1.50 12.95 11.94
C ARG A 325 -1.37 13.80 10.68
N GLU A 326 -0.19 13.81 10.10
CA GLU A 326 0.08 14.58 8.87
C GLU A 326 -0.83 14.13 7.72
N LEU A 327 -1.00 12.82 7.53
CA LEU A 327 -1.88 12.25 6.52
C LEU A 327 -3.36 12.55 6.76
N LEU A 328 -3.80 12.52 8.04
CA LEU A 328 -5.19 12.85 8.40
C LEU A 328 -5.50 14.32 8.11
N LEU A 329 -4.60 15.23 8.45
CA LEU A 329 -4.73 16.64 8.08
C LEU A 329 -4.76 16.80 6.55
N ARG A 330 -3.83 16.16 5.85
CA ARG A 330 -3.72 16.26 4.39
C ARG A 330 -4.96 15.73 3.67
N ILE A 331 -5.54 14.61 4.10
CA ILE A 331 -6.75 14.08 3.47
C ILE A 331 -7.97 14.95 3.74
N CYS A 332 -8.08 15.55 4.93
CA CYS A 332 -9.13 16.52 5.23
C CYS A 332 -8.99 17.78 4.38
N GLU A 333 -7.77 18.32 4.21
CA GLU A 333 -7.51 19.48 3.33
C GLU A 333 -7.86 19.23 1.86
N LEU A 334 -7.52 18.05 1.33
CA LEU A 334 -7.62 17.77 -0.11
C LEU A 334 -8.95 17.12 -0.52
N HIS A 335 -9.53 16.31 0.34
CA HIS A 335 -10.72 15.49 0.03
C HIS A 335 -11.91 15.81 0.92
N GLY A 336 -11.69 16.33 2.14
CA GLY A 336 -12.73 16.59 3.12
C GLY A 336 -13.74 17.67 2.73
N TYR A 337 -13.49 18.44 1.66
CA TYR A 337 -14.45 19.41 1.12
C TYR A 337 -15.60 18.75 0.34
N ALA A 338 -15.50 17.47 -0.03
CA ALA A 338 -16.50 16.71 -0.75
C ALA A 338 -16.53 15.23 -0.28
N PRO A 339 -16.84 14.97 1.01
CA PRO A 339 -16.72 13.65 1.60
C PRO A 339 -17.62 12.63 0.90
N GLY A 340 -17.08 11.43 0.64
CA GLY A 340 -17.82 10.34 0.01
C GLY A 340 -18.11 10.49 -1.49
N ARG A 341 -17.56 11.49 -2.17
CA ARG A 341 -17.85 11.85 -3.58
C ARG A 341 -17.07 11.02 -4.61
N GLY A 342 -16.96 9.73 -4.43
CA GLY A 342 -16.43 8.83 -5.45
C GLY A 342 -14.94 8.56 -5.33
N VAL A 343 -14.23 8.55 -6.48
CA VAL A 343 -12.80 8.30 -6.56
C VAL A 343 -12.07 9.57 -6.98
N HIS A 344 -10.98 9.89 -6.33
CA HIS A 344 -10.21 11.10 -6.58
C HIS A 344 -8.80 10.79 -7.08
N TYR A 345 -8.21 11.77 -7.75
CA TYR A 345 -6.75 11.87 -7.87
C TYR A 345 -6.14 12.21 -6.50
N LEU A 346 -4.86 12.00 -6.36
CA LEU A 346 -4.13 12.25 -5.11
C LEU A 346 -4.18 13.72 -4.63
N ASP A 347 -4.48 14.66 -5.52
CA ASP A 347 -4.59 16.10 -5.22
C ASP A 347 -6.02 16.55 -4.85
N GLY A 348 -6.96 15.62 -4.66
CA GLY A 348 -8.35 15.89 -4.33
C GLY A 348 -9.27 16.09 -5.54
N THR A 349 -8.74 16.25 -6.75
CA THR A 349 -9.59 16.39 -7.95
C THR A 349 -10.38 15.10 -8.20
N LEU A 350 -11.67 15.24 -8.50
CA LEU A 350 -12.55 14.10 -8.80
C LEU A 350 -12.08 13.35 -10.05
N PHE A 351 -11.94 12.03 -9.93
CA PHE A 351 -11.56 11.11 -11.01
C PHE A 351 -12.77 10.34 -11.55
N GLU A 352 -13.55 9.71 -10.67
CA GLU A 352 -14.81 9.03 -11.00
C GLU A 352 -15.91 9.47 -10.04
N PRO A 353 -17.07 9.93 -10.54
CA PRO A 353 -18.16 10.35 -9.69
C PRO A 353 -18.83 9.15 -8.99
N GLY A 354 -19.51 9.43 -7.90
CA GLY A 354 -20.27 8.50 -7.09
C GLY A 354 -20.58 9.14 -5.75
N PHE A 355 -21.49 8.58 -4.98
CA PHE A 355 -21.71 8.96 -3.58
C PHE A 355 -21.80 7.70 -2.72
N ALA A 356 -20.77 7.51 -1.88
CA ALA A 356 -20.71 6.46 -0.89
C ALA A 356 -20.88 7.06 0.51
N LEU A 357 -21.97 6.71 1.18
CA LEU A 357 -22.27 7.17 2.54
C LEU A 357 -21.17 6.76 3.53
N GLU A 358 -20.55 5.60 3.31
CA GLU A 358 -19.42 5.13 4.08
C GLU A 358 -18.22 6.10 4.00
N GLY A 359 -17.97 6.68 2.84
CA GLY A 359 -16.91 7.69 2.66
C GLY A 359 -17.17 8.94 3.50
N VAL A 360 -18.43 9.38 3.64
CA VAL A 360 -18.81 10.47 4.53
C VAL A 360 -18.55 10.09 6.00
N ALA A 361 -19.01 8.90 6.41
CA ALA A 361 -18.86 8.40 7.78
C ALA A 361 -17.38 8.16 8.17
N ALA A 362 -16.51 7.93 7.19
CA ALA A 362 -15.09 7.64 7.43
C ALA A 362 -14.35 8.79 8.12
N TYR A 363 -14.69 10.06 7.81
CA TYR A 363 -14.03 11.23 8.41
C TYR A 363 -14.24 11.30 9.93
N PRO A 364 -15.47 11.39 10.46
CA PRO A 364 -15.65 11.41 11.91
C PRO A 364 -15.04 10.19 12.60
N ILE A 365 -15.21 8.98 12.02
CA ILE A 365 -14.71 7.74 12.61
C ILE A 365 -13.17 7.72 12.68
N ALA A 366 -12.49 8.13 11.61
CA ALA A 366 -11.03 8.14 11.57
C ALA A 366 -10.43 9.20 12.50
N ILE A 367 -11.02 10.41 12.53
CA ILE A 367 -10.59 11.51 13.40
C ILE A 367 -10.72 11.11 14.88
N ASP A 368 -11.87 10.56 15.26
CA ASP A 368 -12.11 10.09 16.63
C ASP A 368 -11.18 8.94 17.03
N ARG A 369 -10.98 7.96 16.14
CA ARG A 369 -10.04 6.85 16.36
C ARG A 369 -8.64 7.40 16.61
N TYR A 370 -8.16 8.28 15.73
CA TYR A 370 -6.84 8.89 15.89
C TYR A 370 -6.72 9.61 17.24
N ALA A 371 -7.68 10.48 17.57
CA ALA A 371 -7.66 11.23 18.81
C ALA A 371 -7.65 10.33 20.06
N ARG A 372 -8.49 9.27 20.07
CA ARG A 372 -8.56 8.32 21.20
C ARG A 372 -7.29 7.49 21.36
N ASP A 373 -6.80 6.94 20.26
CA ASP A 373 -5.72 5.96 20.32
C ASP A 373 -4.35 6.63 20.55
N THR A 374 -4.19 7.89 20.12
CA THR A 374 -2.95 8.67 20.34
C THR A 374 -3.00 9.59 21.56
N GLY A 375 -4.19 9.90 22.06
CA GLY A 375 -4.42 10.91 23.09
C GLY A 375 -4.33 12.36 22.58
N ASP A 376 -4.16 12.59 21.26
CA ASP A 376 -4.15 13.92 20.62
C ASP A 376 -5.59 14.43 20.40
N GLY A 377 -6.26 14.80 21.49
CA GLY A 377 -7.60 15.40 21.43
C GLY A 377 -7.62 16.77 20.75
N ALA A 378 -6.49 17.47 20.67
CA ALA A 378 -6.39 18.79 20.07
C ALA A 378 -6.49 18.75 18.53
N ILE A 379 -6.41 17.58 17.90
CA ILE A 379 -6.56 17.44 16.45
C ILE A 379 -7.89 18.01 15.93
N VAL A 380 -8.96 17.99 16.74
CA VAL A 380 -10.28 18.50 16.35
C VAL A 380 -10.32 20.03 16.22
N ASP A 381 -9.35 20.74 16.81
CA ASP A 381 -9.20 22.20 16.73
C ASP A 381 -8.51 22.65 15.43
N GLU A 382 -7.97 21.72 14.65
CA GLU A 382 -7.36 22.02 13.35
C GLU A 382 -8.45 22.40 12.33
N PRO A 383 -8.31 23.54 11.61
CA PRO A 383 -9.36 24.03 10.72
C PRO A 383 -9.84 23.02 9.68
N ALA A 384 -8.91 22.31 9.02
CA ALA A 384 -9.26 21.30 8.00
C ALA A 384 -10.04 20.12 8.58
N ILE A 385 -9.78 19.75 9.83
CA ILE A 385 -10.54 18.72 10.55
C ILE A 385 -11.95 19.21 10.89
N GLY A 386 -12.04 20.43 11.43
CA GLY A 386 -13.33 21.07 11.73
C GLY A 386 -14.23 21.16 10.49
N ASP A 387 -13.70 21.71 9.40
CA ASP A 387 -14.41 21.82 8.11
C ASP A 387 -14.89 20.47 7.61
N ALA A 388 -14.07 19.43 7.64
CA ALA A 388 -14.45 18.08 7.22
C ALA A 388 -15.57 17.48 8.09
N LEU A 389 -15.56 17.73 9.42
CA LEU A 389 -16.62 17.27 10.32
C LEU A 389 -17.96 17.98 10.05
N TYR A 390 -17.95 19.30 9.82
CA TYR A 390 -19.15 20.05 9.48
C TYR A 390 -19.74 19.58 8.14
N LEU A 391 -18.91 19.43 7.10
CA LEU A 391 -19.36 18.96 5.79
C LEU A 391 -19.89 17.52 5.83
N ALA A 392 -19.25 16.65 6.61
CA ALA A 392 -19.78 15.29 6.84
C ALA A 392 -21.15 15.32 7.54
N SER A 393 -21.38 16.24 8.48
CA SER A 393 -22.68 16.42 9.13
C SER A 393 -23.75 16.87 8.13
N ASP A 394 -23.42 17.84 7.28
CA ASP A 394 -24.35 18.37 6.26
C ASP A 394 -24.71 17.30 5.21
N ASP A 395 -23.71 16.57 4.68
CA ASP A 395 -23.94 15.47 3.74
C ASP A 395 -24.79 14.34 4.36
N LEU A 396 -24.60 14.02 5.64
CA LEU A 396 -25.50 13.08 6.34
C LEU A 396 -26.93 13.60 6.42
N GLN A 397 -27.14 14.88 6.76
CA GLN A 397 -28.49 15.45 6.80
C GLN A 397 -29.19 15.40 5.43
N ASP A 398 -28.48 15.72 4.36
CA ASP A 398 -29.02 15.72 2.99
C ASP A 398 -29.45 14.32 2.52
N ARG A 399 -28.83 13.27 3.04
CA ARG A 399 -29.10 11.87 2.65
C ARG A 399 -30.09 11.14 3.56
N ARG A 400 -30.57 11.80 4.62
CA ARG A 400 -31.54 11.24 5.55
C ARG A 400 -32.92 11.11 4.89
N ASP A 401 -33.56 9.95 5.03
CA ASP A 401 -34.94 9.77 4.64
C ASP A 401 -35.88 10.61 5.53
N ARG A 402 -36.93 11.16 4.93
CA ARG A 402 -37.84 12.08 5.64
C ARG A 402 -38.71 11.40 6.71
N ARG A 403 -38.98 10.10 6.60
CA ARG A 403 -39.91 9.34 7.46
C ARG A 403 -39.20 8.42 8.44
N VAL A 404 -38.01 7.93 8.03
CA VAL A 404 -37.25 6.93 8.77
C VAL A 404 -35.84 7.49 8.97
N PRO A 405 -35.22 7.39 10.16
CA PRO A 405 -33.84 7.83 10.38
C PRO A 405 -32.83 6.81 9.77
N LEU A 406 -32.90 6.68 8.44
CA LEU A 406 -31.95 5.92 7.60
C LEU A 406 -31.43 6.83 6.49
N TYR A 407 -30.26 6.49 5.98
CA TYR A 407 -29.45 7.30 5.08
C TYR A 407 -29.23 6.56 3.77
N SER A 408 -29.42 7.27 2.65
CA SER A 408 -29.26 6.69 1.32
C SER A 408 -27.82 6.80 0.81
N THR A 409 -27.38 5.80 0.05
CA THR A 409 -26.13 5.78 -0.70
C THR A 409 -26.40 5.46 -2.18
N GLU A 410 -25.54 5.89 -3.09
CA GLU A 410 -25.65 5.62 -4.53
C GLU A 410 -24.73 4.47 -4.96
N VAL A 411 -23.56 4.40 -4.30
CA VAL A 411 -22.54 3.39 -4.60
C VAL A 411 -22.05 2.71 -3.31
N THR A 412 -21.44 1.56 -3.47
CA THR A 412 -20.68 0.87 -2.42
C THR A 412 -19.36 1.60 -2.12
N PRO A 413 -18.64 1.27 -1.05
CA PRO A 413 -17.28 1.77 -0.83
C PRO A 413 -16.30 1.50 -1.99
N ALA A 414 -16.59 0.49 -2.82
CA ALA A 414 -15.82 0.19 -4.02
C ALA A 414 -16.18 1.06 -5.26
N ASN A 415 -17.09 2.01 -5.10
CA ASN A 415 -17.65 2.86 -6.17
C ASN A 415 -18.47 2.08 -7.21
N GLU A 416 -19.15 1.01 -6.79
CA GLU A 416 -20.08 0.23 -7.61
C GLU A 416 -21.52 0.58 -7.24
N PRO A 417 -22.45 0.67 -8.21
CA PRO A 417 -23.86 0.98 -7.92
C PRO A 417 -24.47 0.01 -6.91
N VAL A 418 -25.24 0.52 -5.94
CA VAL A 418 -25.98 -0.31 -4.99
C VAL A 418 -27.28 -0.83 -5.61
N ALA A 419 -27.73 -2.02 -5.18
CA ALA A 419 -29.00 -2.57 -5.62
C ALA A 419 -30.20 -1.79 -5.08
N TYR A 420 -30.11 -1.31 -3.85
CA TYR A 420 -31.12 -0.49 -3.17
C TYR A 420 -30.44 0.62 -2.35
N PRO A 421 -31.09 1.79 -2.19
CA PRO A 421 -30.45 2.98 -1.68
C PRO A 421 -30.05 2.93 -0.20
N TYR A 422 -30.67 2.07 0.61
CA TYR A 422 -30.35 1.95 2.02
C TYR A 422 -29.59 0.64 2.25
N THR A 423 -28.28 0.73 2.51
CA THR A 423 -27.45 -0.44 2.82
C THR A 423 -27.23 -0.55 4.31
N LEU A 424 -27.16 -1.79 4.82
CA LEU A 424 -26.97 -2.08 6.23
C LEU A 424 -25.63 -1.52 6.73
N HIS A 425 -24.57 -1.77 6.00
CA HIS A 425 -23.20 -1.36 6.34
C HIS A 425 -23.07 0.16 6.40
N ALA A 426 -23.54 0.89 5.36
CA ALA A 426 -23.49 2.34 5.31
C ALA A 426 -24.26 2.99 6.47
N ASN A 427 -25.45 2.48 6.79
CA ASN A 427 -26.25 3.00 7.90
C ASN A 427 -25.64 2.68 9.28
N ALA A 428 -24.93 1.55 9.41
CA ALA A 428 -24.20 1.24 10.63
C ALA A 428 -23.00 2.20 10.84
N ALA A 429 -22.25 2.48 9.78
CA ALA A 429 -21.17 3.46 9.81
C ALA A 429 -21.70 4.89 10.08
N ALA A 430 -22.82 5.27 9.46
CA ALA A 430 -23.48 6.56 9.71
C ALA A 430 -23.93 6.70 11.18
N ALA A 431 -24.47 5.65 11.79
CA ALA A 431 -24.87 5.71 13.21
C ALA A 431 -23.68 5.99 14.14
N GLN A 432 -22.52 5.42 13.86
CA GLN A 432 -21.29 5.71 14.62
C GLN A 432 -20.77 7.12 14.32
N ALA A 433 -20.77 7.56 13.07
CA ALA A 433 -20.38 8.91 12.69
C ALA A 433 -21.23 9.98 13.39
N LEU A 434 -22.55 9.80 13.45
CA LEU A 434 -23.48 10.69 14.15
C LEU A 434 -23.21 10.76 15.65
N GLU A 435 -22.85 9.65 16.28
CA GLU A 435 -22.49 9.63 17.70
C GLU A 435 -21.23 10.47 17.96
N ILE A 436 -20.25 10.36 17.08
CA ILE A 436 -19.01 11.14 17.15
C ILE A 436 -19.31 12.62 16.91
N LEU A 437 -20.04 12.96 15.85
CA LEU A 437 -20.41 14.34 15.51
C LEU A 437 -21.15 15.04 16.65
N ARG A 438 -22.10 14.35 17.31
CA ARG A 438 -22.85 14.91 18.45
C ARG A 438 -21.98 15.29 19.64
N ARG A 439 -20.88 14.63 19.86
CA ARG A 439 -19.98 14.95 20.98
C ARG A 439 -18.81 15.87 20.60
N THR A 440 -18.55 16.04 19.30
CA THR A 440 -17.38 16.78 18.81
C THR A 440 -17.73 18.17 18.29
N LEU A 441 -18.91 18.32 17.62
CA LEU A 441 -19.36 19.60 17.09
C LEU A 441 -19.86 20.53 18.21
N ASP A 442 -19.95 21.83 17.90
CA ASP A 442 -20.51 22.82 18.80
C ASP A 442 -21.96 22.52 19.20
N GLU A 443 -22.43 23.14 20.29
CA GLU A 443 -23.75 22.84 20.88
C GLU A 443 -24.91 23.11 19.92
N GLU A 444 -24.81 24.13 19.05
CA GLU A 444 -25.89 24.49 18.11
C GLU A 444 -26.00 23.43 17.00
N THR A 445 -24.87 23.10 16.35
CA THR A 445 -24.82 22.10 15.29
C THR A 445 -25.13 20.70 15.82
N SER A 446 -24.58 20.35 16.98
CA SER A 446 -24.81 19.05 17.65
C SER A 446 -26.30 18.76 17.90
N ARG A 447 -27.13 19.77 18.18
CA ARG A 447 -28.57 19.62 18.36
C ARG A 447 -29.31 19.24 17.07
N SER A 448 -28.76 19.59 15.91
CA SER A 448 -29.34 19.25 14.60
C SER A 448 -28.97 17.83 14.13
N VAL A 449 -27.91 17.24 14.70
CA VAL A 449 -27.48 15.88 14.38
C VAL A 449 -28.50 14.85 14.89
N GLU A 450 -28.94 13.92 14.02
CA GLU A 450 -29.89 12.85 14.35
C GLU A 450 -29.40 12.01 15.54
N ASP A 451 -30.33 11.49 16.33
CA ASP A 451 -30.00 10.59 17.44
C ASP A 451 -29.48 9.24 16.91
N PRO A 452 -28.22 8.87 17.18
CA PRO A 452 -27.66 7.61 16.73
C PRO A 452 -28.41 6.38 17.28
N ALA A 453 -29.06 6.49 18.45
CA ALA A 453 -29.88 5.42 18.99
C ALA A 453 -31.15 5.21 18.14
N ALA A 454 -31.76 6.28 17.60
CA ALA A 454 -32.86 6.18 16.67
C ALA A 454 -32.48 5.49 15.36
N VAL A 455 -31.29 5.78 14.84
CA VAL A 455 -30.73 5.13 13.64
C VAL A 455 -30.50 3.63 13.89
N ARG A 456 -29.84 3.27 15.00
CA ARG A 456 -29.63 1.87 15.39
C ARG A 456 -30.96 1.11 15.58
N ALA A 457 -31.98 1.76 16.14
CA ALA A 457 -33.33 1.19 16.25
C ALA A 457 -33.98 0.99 14.88
N ALA A 458 -33.85 1.96 13.96
CA ALA A 458 -34.32 1.84 12.60
C ALA A 458 -33.64 0.72 11.83
N ILE A 459 -32.33 0.57 11.97
CA ILE A 459 -31.58 -0.57 11.40
C ILE A 459 -32.18 -1.89 11.86
N LYS A 460 -32.32 -2.09 13.17
CA LYS A 460 -32.91 -3.34 13.72
C LYS A 460 -34.31 -3.58 13.24
N ARG A 461 -35.12 -2.51 13.06
CA ARG A 461 -36.53 -2.61 12.65
C ARG A 461 -36.67 -2.92 11.15
N HIS A 462 -35.92 -2.28 10.28
CA HIS A 462 -36.14 -2.31 8.84
C HIS A 462 -35.28 -3.34 8.10
N PHE A 463 -34.11 -3.66 8.62
CA PHE A 463 -33.23 -4.68 8.03
C PHE A 463 -33.47 -6.09 8.60
N ALA A 464 -34.14 -6.24 9.76
CA ALA A 464 -34.55 -7.53 10.29
C ALA A 464 -35.90 -7.97 9.69
N PRO A 465 -36.14 -9.27 9.46
CA PRO A 465 -37.42 -9.77 8.95
C PRO A 465 -38.52 -9.63 10.00
N GLU A 466 -39.69 -9.15 9.58
CA GLU A 466 -40.83 -8.78 10.46
C GLU A 466 -41.44 -9.92 11.28
N ARG A 467 -41.21 -11.21 10.96
CA ARG A 467 -41.97 -12.33 11.55
C ARG A 467 -41.18 -13.59 11.86
N ASP A 468 -39.87 -13.60 11.65
CA ASP A 468 -39.08 -14.82 11.83
C ASP A 468 -37.99 -14.65 12.89
N GLN A 469 -38.14 -15.24 14.07
CA GLN A 469 -37.13 -15.27 15.14
C GLN A 469 -35.81 -15.93 14.68
N LYS A 470 -35.82 -16.62 13.54
CA LYS A 470 -34.63 -17.26 12.91
C LYS A 470 -34.10 -16.46 11.72
N GLY A 471 -34.65 -15.26 11.43
CA GLY A 471 -34.24 -14.45 10.31
C GLY A 471 -32.82 -13.90 10.41
N ILE A 472 -32.30 -13.46 9.27
CA ILE A 472 -31.00 -12.79 9.11
C ILE A 472 -31.24 -11.35 8.65
N LEU A 473 -30.29 -10.45 8.90
CA LEU A 473 -30.35 -9.07 8.41
C LEU A 473 -30.28 -9.04 6.87
N ARG A 474 -31.03 -8.11 6.28
CA ARG A 474 -30.92 -7.77 4.86
C ARG A 474 -29.68 -6.92 4.64
N ALA A 475 -29.01 -7.09 3.51
CA ALA A 475 -27.86 -6.28 3.16
C ALA A 475 -28.27 -4.88 2.65
N ALA A 476 -29.39 -4.79 1.91
CA ALA A 476 -29.94 -3.53 1.42
C ALA A 476 -31.46 -3.58 1.31
N ILE A 477 -32.13 -2.42 1.39
CA ILE A 477 -33.59 -2.25 1.34
C ILE A 477 -33.95 -0.96 0.59
N ASP A 478 -35.22 -0.89 0.10
CA ASP A 478 -35.80 0.29 -0.55
C ASP A 478 -36.85 1.03 0.29
N LEU A 479 -37.21 0.53 1.50
CA LEU A 479 -38.27 1.00 2.41
C LEU A 479 -39.70 0.82 1.90
N VAL A 480 -39.92 0.26 0.71
CA VAL A 480 -41.26 0.01 0.16
C VAL A 480 -41.60 -1.48 -0.02
N GLY A 481 -40.63 -2.37 0.26
CA GLY A 481 -40.87 -3.82 0.29
C GLY A 481 -39.79 -4.68 -0.39
N GLU A 482 -38.93 -4.06 -1.21
CA GLU A 482 -37.86 -4.76 -1.87
C GLU A 482 -36.59 -4.81 -0.99
N SER A 483 -35.84 -5.89 -1.09
CA SER A 483 -34.59 -6.05 -0.31
C SER A 483 -33.62 -7.00 -0.96
N ALA A 484 -32.31 -6.77 -0.77
CA ALA A 484 -31.25 -7.70 -1.09
C ALA A 484 -30.76 -8.46 0.16
N ARG A 485 -30.48 -9.74 -0.01
CA ARG A 485 -29.87 -10.60 1.03
C ARG A 485 -28.36 -10.71 0.86
N ASP A 486 -27.90 -10.66 -0.39
CA ASP A 486 -26.50 -10.83 -0.71
C ASP A 486 -25.74 -9.57 -0.32
N ASP A 487 -24.74 -9.72 0.53
CA ASP A 487 -23.88 -8.63 0.94
C ASP A 487 -22.66 -8.46 0.00
N VAL A 488 -22.23 -7.22 -0.16
CA VAL A 488 -21.01 -6.88 -0.88
C VAL A 488 -19.83 -7.10 0.06
N PRO A 489 -18.74 -7.79 -0.37
CA PRO A 489 -17.62 -8.14 0.52
C PRO A 489 -17.04 -6.99 1.33
N GLY A 490 -16.81 -5.84 0.71
CA GLY A 490 -16.28 -4.63 1.38
C GLY A 490 -17.30 -3.88 2.23
N ALA A 491 -18.61 -4.20 2.12
CA ALA A 491 -19.70 -3.61 2.85
C ALA A 491 -20.56 -4.70 3.57
N SER A 492 -19.88 -5.74 4.03
CA SER A 492 -20.49 -6.90 4.65
C SER A 492 -20.94 -6.66 6.08
N ALA A 493 -22.01 -7.37 6.50
CA ALA A 493 -22.49 -7.37 7.88
C ALA A 493 -21.42 -7.87 8.90
N VAL A 494 -20.33 -8.50 8.47
CA VAL A 494 -19.23 -8.93 9.36
C VAL A 494 -18.60 -7.75 10.10
N TRP A 495 -18.70 -6.52 9.55
CA TRP A 495 -18.12 -5.29 10.11
C TRP A 495 -19.00 -4.60 11.17
N LEU A 496 -20.25 -5.03 11.39
CA LEU A 496 -21.20 -4.36 12.30
C LEU A 496 -20.68 -4.16 13.74
N PRO A 497 -19.90 -5.07 14.33
CA PRO A 497 -19.39 -4.87 15.70
C PRO A 497 -18.47 -3.66 15.84
N ILE A 498 -17.69 -3.30 14.80
CA ILE A 498 -16.77 -2.15 14.87
C ILE A 498 -17.53 -0.81 14.89
N TYR A 499 -18.80 -0.79 14.44
CA TYR A 499 -19.67 0.40 14.44
C TYR A 499 -20.62 0.42 15.64
N GLU A 500 -20.42 -0.48 16.61
CA GLU A 500 -21.26 -0.59 17.82
C GLU A 500 -22.77 -0.71 17.53
N THR A 501 -23.12 -1.16 16.32
CA THR A 501 -24.51 -1.34 15.88
C THR A 501 -25.11 -2.63 16.44
N LEU A 502 -24.35 -3.71 16.39
CA LEU A 502 -24.65 -5.01 17.01
C LEU A 502 -23.37 -5.57 17.63
N ASP A 503 -23.48 -6.02 18.87
CA ASP A 503 -22.39 -6.70 19.56
C ASP A 503 -22.06 -8.05 18.89
N ARG A 504 -20.78 -8.47 18.96
CA ARG A 504 -20.31 -9.76 18.44
C ARG A 504 -21.02 -10.97 19.06
N THR A 505 -21.64 -10.79 20.23
CA THR A 505 -22.44 -11.82 20.93
C THR A 505 -23.91 -11.79 20.58
N ASP A 506 -24.39 -10.74 19.88
CA ASP A 506 -25.80 -10.62 19.50
C ASP A 506 -26.24 -11.80 18.60
N SER A 507 -27.35 -12.39 18.95
CA SER A 507 -27.86 -13.58 18.27
C SER A 507 -28.28 -13.34 16.81
N LEU A 508 -28.76 -12.13 16.48
CA LEU A 508 -29.13 -11.74 15.12
C LEU A 508 -27.86 -11.54 14.27
N TYR A 509 -26.84 -10.87 14.83
CA TYR A 509 -25.54 -10.73 14.19
C TYR A 509 -24.93 -12.11 13.88
N ARG A 510 -24.82 -12.99 14.88
CA ARG A 510 -24.24 -14.34 14.71
C ARG A 510 -24.96 -15.16 13.64
N ARG A 511 -26.32 -15.10 13.61
CA ARG A 511 -27.08 -15.80 12.57
C ARG A 511 -26.82 -15.21 11.18
N THR A 512 -26.75 -13.87 11.08
CA THR A 512 -26.47 -13.20 9.82
C THR A 512 -25.08 -13.58 9.29
N VAL A 513 -24.04 -13.47 10.12
CA VAL A 513 -22.66 -13.82 9.72
C VAL A 513 -22.54 -15.29 9.33
N LYS A 514 -23.24 -16.20 10.05
CA LYS A 514 -23.25 -17.62 9.72
C LYS A 514 -23.94 -17.93 8.36
N ALA A 515 -24.89 -17.09 7.94
CA ALA A 515 -25.59 -17.24 6.67
C ALA A 515 -24.80 -16.68 5.47
N ILE A 516 -23.79 -15.84 5.71
CA ILE A 516 -22.90 -15.33 4.68
C ILE A 516 -22.00 -16.47 4.21
N PRO A 517 -21.93 -16.73 2.88
CA PRO A 517 -21.12 -17.82 2.35
C PRO A 517 -19.65 -17.76 2.83
N ARG A 518 -19.12 -18.93 3.17
CA ARG A 518 -17.68 -19.11 3.49
C ARG A 518 -16.92 -19.52 2.23
N ASP A 519 -17.05 -18.75 1.18
CA ASP A 519 -16.34 -19.01 -0.07
C ASP A 519 -14.88 -18.58 -0.03
N ARG A 520 -14.47 -17.86 1.03
CA ARG A 520 -13.11 -17.29 1.23
C ARG A 520 -12.55 -16.54 0.02
N SER A 521 -13.34 -16.41 -1.05
CA SER A 521 -12.88 -15.78 -2.29
C SER A 521 -12.62 -14.28 -2.14
N ALA A 522 -13.33 -13.60 -1.23
CA ALA A 522 -13.15 -12.18 -0.94
C ALA A 522 -12.42 -11.98 0.40
N LEU A 523 -11.12 -11.72 0.33
CA LEU A 523 -10.27 -11.60 1.53
C LEU A 523 -10.76 -10.52 2.50
N VAL A 524 -11.28 -9.39 1.99
CA VAL A 524 -11.81 -8.31 2.83
C VAL A 524 -12.93 -8.80 3.78
N ARG A 525 -13.76 -9.74 3.33
CA ARG A 525 -14.82 -10.34 4.18
C ARG A 525 -14.22 -11.24 5.26
N GLU A 526 -13.22 -12.05 4.92
CA GLU A 526 -12.54 -12.90 5.89
C GLU A 526 -11.77 -12.07 6.94
N ILE A 527 -11.16 -10.96 6.53
CA ILE A 527 -10.56 -10.00 7.48
C ILE A 527 -11.63 -9.50 8.48
N GLY A 528 -12.82 -9.11 7.99
CA GLY A 528 -13.91 -8.67 8.86
C GLY A 528 -14.39 -9.74 9.85
N ARG A 529 -14.32 -11.03 9.51
CA ARG A 529 -14.65 -12.15 10.43
C ARG A 529 -13.70 -12.25 11.62
N LEU A 530 -12.50 -11.64 11.58
CA LEU A 530 -11.63 -11.51 12.76
C LEU A 530 -12.31 -10.76 13.92
N LEU A 531 -13.31 -9.93 13.63
CA LEU A 531 -14.08 -9.18 14.63
C LEU A 531 -15.24 -10.00 15.21
N GLY A 532 -15.54 -11.14 14.62
CA GLY A 532 -16.71 -11.97 14.91
C GLY A 532 -16.43 -13.18 15.81
N PRO A 533 -17.41 -14.09 15.90
CA PRO A 533 -17.30 -15.28 16.74
C PRO A 533 -16.33 -16.35 16.21
N GLU A 534 -15.87 -16.23 14.96
CA GLU A 534 -14.99 -17.18 14.26
C GLU A 534 -13.53 -16.69 14.18
N SER A 535 -13.20 -15.67 14.96
CA SER A 535 -11.93 -14.94 14.89
C SER A 535 -10.68 -15.82 15.00
N GLU A 536 -10.68 -16.81 15.90
CA GLU A 536 -9.54 -17.73 16.09
C GLU A 536 -9.29 -18.60 14.85
N ASP A 537 -10.35 -19.21 14.30
CA ASP A 537 -10.25 -20.05 13.09
C ASP A 537 -9.75 -19.23 11.90
N VAL A 538 -10.24 -18.00 11.76
CA VAL A 538 -9.86 -17.09 10.67
C VAL A 538 -8.41 -16.65 10.83
N LEU A 539 -7.98 -16.25 12.02
CA LEU A 539 -6.59 -15.85 12.28
C LEU A 539 -5.62 -17.00 11.99
N GLN A 540 -5.97 -18.23 12.42
CA GLN A 540 -5.15 -19.41 12.14
C GLN A 540 -5.08 -19.73 10.64
N TRP A 541 -6.15 -19.52 9.90
CA TRP A 541 -6.16 -19.68 8.45
C TRP A 541 -5.28 -18.62 7.78
N LEU A 542 -5.48 -17.33 8.10
CA LEU A 542 -4.69 -16.21 7.56
C LEU A 542 -3.18 -16.38 7.81
N ARG A 543 -2.81 -16.85 9.00
CA ARG A 543 -1.41 -17.12 9.35
C ARG A 543 -0.74 -18.15 8.44
N ARG A 544 -1.50 -19.09 7.89
CA ARG A 544 -1.01 -20.18 7.02
C ARG A 544 -1.20 -19.87 5.54
N ALA A 545 -2.06 -18.90 5.21
CA ALA A 545 -2.37 -18.53 3.83
C ALA A 545 -1.12 -17.96 3.15
N PRO A 546 -0.71 -18.50 1.99
CA PRO A 546 0.47 -18.01 1.28
C PRO A 546 0.26 -16.61 0.70
N LEU A 547 -1.00 -16.22 0.44
CA LEU A 547 -1.36 -14.95 -0.18
C LEU A 547 -0.55 -14.71 -1.47
N HIS A 548 -0.18 -13.47 -1.76
CA HIS A 548 0.77 -13.16 -2.84
C HIS A 548 2.11 -12.74 -2.24
N GLY A 549 3.00 -13.69 -1.98
CA GLY A 549 4.26 -13.40 -1.27
C GLY A 549 4.06 -12.86 0.15
N GLY A 550 2.98 -13.32 0.83
CA GLY A 550 2.56 -12.87 2.15
C GLY A 550 1.71 -11.60 2.16
N LEU A 551 1.46 -10.96 1.01
CA LEU A 551 0.67 -9.73 0.89
C LEU A 551 -0.79 -10.02 0.56
N ALA A 552 -1.71 -9.21 1.08
CA ALA A 552 -3.13 -9.32 0.81
C ALA A 552 -3.44 -9.21 -0.70
N ALA A 553 -4.43 -9.99 -1.14
CA ALA A 553 -5.02 -9.94 -2.48
C ALA A 553 -6.53 -9.91 -2.35
N GLU A 554 -7.24 -9.21 -3.22
CA GLU A 554 -8.70 -9.06 -3.10
C GLU A 554 -9.42 -10.41 -3.20
N ILE A 555 -8.96 -11.27 -4.11
CA ILE A 555 -9.52 -12.60 -4.33
C ILE A 555 -8.46 -13.67 -4.06
N VAL A 556 -8.80 -14.63 -3.22
CA VAL A 556 -7.97 -15.78 -2.88
C VAL A 556 -8.77 -17.08 -3.07
N ASP A 557 -8.08 -18.21 -3.24
CA ASP A 557 -8.72 -19.53 -3.22
C ASP A 557 -8.95 -20.02 -1.76
N GLU A 558 -9.51 -21.20 -1.62
CA GLU A 558 -9.78 -21.85 -0.33
C GLU A 558 -8.52 -22.10 0.53
N ASN A 559 -7.35 -22.22 -0.12
CA ASN A 559 -6.05 -22.39 0.52
C ASN A 559 -5.37 -21.06 0.84
N GLY A 560 -5.99 -19.93 0.48
CA GLY A 560 -5.44 -18.59 0.67
C GLY A 560 -4.39 -18.19 -0.36
N VAL A 561 -4.34 -18.86 -1.52
CA VAL A 561 -3.48 -18.46 -2.63
C VAL A 561 -4.19 -17.34 -3.41
N ALA A 562 -3.47 -16.28 -3.73
CA ALA A 562 -4.01 -15.17 -4.51
C ALA A 562 -4.44 -15.63 -5.91
N VAL A 563 -5.64 -15.23 -6.33
CA VAL A 563 -6.23 -15.53 -7.64
C VAL A 563 -6.22 -14.29 -8.54
N THR A 564 -6.61 -13.13 -8.00
CA THR A 564 -6.59 -11.87 -8.75
C THR A 564 -6.35 -10.69 -7.80
N ASN A 565 -6.05 -9.53 -8.37
CA ASN A 565 -5.93 -8.24 -7.66
C ASN A 565 -4.99 -8.31 -6.45
N ALA A 566 -3.79 -8.88 -6.65
CA ALA A 566 -2.71 -8.78 -5.68
C ALA A 566 -2.08 -7.38 -5.72
N GLY A 567 -1.39 -7.01 -4.64
CA GLY A 567 -0.68 -5.74 -4.57
C GLY A 567 -1.54 -4.56 -4.13
N ASP A 568 -2.68 -4.83 -3.49
CA ASP A 568 -3.52 -3.82 -2.84
C ASP A 568 -2.93 -3.42 -1.49
N ALA A 569 -2.28 -2.26 -1.45
CA ALA A 569 -1.61 -1.80 -0.24
C ALA A 569 -2.59 -1.34 0.84
N ALA A 570 -3.72 -0.74 0.47
CA ALA A 570 -4.74 -0.36 1.43
C ALA A 570 -5.41 -1.59 2.08
N LEU A 571 -5.70 -2.65 1.30
CA LEU A 571 -6.22 -3.90 1.84
C LEU A 571 -5.20 -4.60 2.77
N SER A 572 -3.90 -4.51 2.45
CA SER A 572 -2.84 -4.97 3.35
C SER A 572 -2.85 -4.21 4.68
N GLY A 573 -3.10 -2.89 4.65
CA GLY A 573 -3.29 -2.09 5.85
C GLY A 573 -4.46 -2.56 6.69
N LEU A 574 -5.61 -2.82 6.05
CA LEU A 574 -6.78 -3.38 6.72
C LEU A 574 -6.48 -4.73 7.38
N LEU A 575 -5.78 -5.62 6.67
CA LEU A 575 -5.40 -6.94 7.21
C LEU A 575 -4.49 -6.78 8.44
N ALA A 576 -3.44 -5.97 8.33
CA ALA A 576 -2.47 -5.76 9.41
C ALA A 576 -3.14 -5.18 10.65
N TRP A 577 -3.91 -4.10 10.50
CA TRP A 577 -4.60 -3.45 11.61
C TRP A 577 -5.66 -4.36 12.25
N THR A 578 -6.50 -5.02 11.43
CA THR A 578 -7.58 -5.87 11.97
C THR A 578 -7.03 -7.10 12.69
N ALA A 579 -5.96 -7.72 12.18
CA ALA A 579 -5.30 -8.84 12.84
C ALA A 579 -4.65 -8.40 14.18
N TRP A 580 -3.97 -7.25 14.18
CA TRP A 580 -3.41 -6.66 15.40
C TRP A 580 -4.52 -6.36 16.44
N PHE A 581 -5.61 -5.72 16.01
CA PHE A 581 -6.74 -5.38 16.85
C PHE A 581 -7.43 -6.63 17.42
N ALA A 582 -7.60 -7.68 16.63
CA ALA A 582 -8.20 -8.94 17.08
C ALA A 582 -7.39 -9.57 18.22
N VAL A 583 -6.06 -9.56 18.14
CA VAL A 583 -5.20 -10.11 19.18
C VAL A 583 -5.19 -9.22 20.42
N HIS A 584 -4.94 -7.91 20.29
CA HIS A 584 -4.70 -7.02 21.44
C HIS A 584 -5.98 -6.53 22.10
N ALA A 585 -7.03 -6.22 21.33
CA ALA A 585 -8.26 -5.66 21.87
C ALA A 585 -9.34 -6.71 22.13
N LEU A 586 -9.41 -7.77 21.31
CA LEU A 586 -10.43 -8.82 21.45
C LEU A 586 -9.91 -10.09 22.13
N GLY A 587 -8.59 -10.18 22.40
CA GLY A 587 -7.97 -11.32 23.08
C GLY A 587 -7.98 -12.61 22.26
N VAL A 588 -7.98 -12.51 20.92
CA VAL A 588 -7.94 -13.67 20.02
C VAL A 588 -6.58 -14.35 20.15
N ALA A 589 -6.57 -15.66 20.42
CA ALA A 589 -5.32 -16.42 20.53
C ALA A 589 -4.62 -16.52 19.18
N GLY A 590 -3.34 -16.09 19.14
CA GLY A 590 -2.49 -16.06 17.95
C GLY A 590 -1.89 -17.41 17.53
#